data_dab4c4498e4c2243b72a8faa5512e478
#
_entry.id   dab4c4498e4c2243b72a8faa5512e478
#
_cell.length_a   1.000
_cell.length_b   1.000
_cell.length_c   1.000
_cell.angle_alpha   90.00
_cell.angle_beta   90.00
_cell.angle_gamma   90.00
#
_symmetry.space_group_name_H-M   'P 1'
#
loop_
_entity.id
_entity.type
_entity.pdbx_description
1 polymer ?
#
loop_
_entity_poly.entity_id
_entity_poly.type
_entity_poly.pdbx_seq_one_letter_code
_entity_poly.pdbx_strand_id
1 'polypeptide(L)'
;MAGVKRAFFLAIISVISVAFLLAQEIPREHHEVVVRLKLLDVIVTDADGNFIPDLLRDDFQVFEDGRLRPIESVELVTLKSREDILANYPGEAAQQELKARKRIHVLFDCLNTDAITLRRARGELSRLVLNLVEEGFELKLLALHPKKGLEVLCDFSSDKEHLNEIVSALEGNLTPLFLAAERDSSPDQTSDFSLRLQYQELLQKSISGLLQLIPMIKETPGRKTVLLITSGFPEKESLPYLDSEKAGGGLITQIDKLKFFDPFGLTRNSTYPEFLEEVAHLANFNLITFYGIQLGQVEEVESNFALSYLSKKTGGAYFRGANKFTLGEKVIKRDNSRYYEIAYVPASQEEDGKFHQVKVKCKRKGARVHFRDGYVEYEEEDLANRRLASAFLAPDFYQDISFEAETEARPAGGDHFILQGKLHLPLEQFKKEDKMVEKLTFFIGINEMNQEKVHLGQQEIDLSEDLRQGKKYLIYEFTTTRLKLKPGRYGVVITLTCKDGRTGTRHLWIEIPDKRGTS
;
A
#
# COMPACT_ATOMS: atom_id res chain seq x y z
N MET A 1 68.50 -60.91 1.52
CA MET A 1 68.21 -59.73 2.35
C MET A 1 67.60 -58.54 1.60
N ALA A 2 67.70 -58.41 0.30
CA ALA A 2 67.17 -57.26 -0.48
C ALA A 2 65.62 -57.29 -0.69
N GLY A 3 65.02 -58.48 -0.73
CA GLY A 3 63.57 -58.68 -0.96
C GLY A 3 62.68 -58.26 0.22
N VAL A 4 63.13 -58.47 1.46
CA VAL A 4 62.38 -58.15 2.69
C VAL A 4 62.32 -56.64 2.92
N LYS A 5 63.41 -55.91 2.59
CA LYS A 5 63.44 -54.46 2.70
C LYS A 5 62.52 -53.77 1.70
N ARG A 6 62.34 -54.32 0.48
CA ARG A 6 61.41 -53.75 -0.51
C ARG A 6 59.92 -53.98 -0.13
N ALA A 7 59.62 -55.20 0.43
CA ALA A 7 58.25 -55.48 0.91
C ALA A 7 57.86 -54.58 2.10
N PHE A 8 58.78 -54.25 3.00
CA PHE A 8 58.55 -53.39 4.14
C PHE A 8 58.37 -51.91 3.71
N PHE A 9 59.11 -51.48 2.69
CA PHE A 9 58.99 -50.10 2.16
C PHE A 9 57.68 -49.91 1.41
N LEU A 10 57.20 -50.89 0.64
CA LEU A 10 55.90 -50.89 -0.02
C LEU A 10 54.72 -50.92 0.97
N ALA A 11 54.86 -51.64 2.07
CA ALA A 11 53.84 -51.68 3.13
C ALA A 11 53.73 -50.32 3.85
N ILE A 12 54.85 -49.62 4.10
CA ILE A 12 54.85 -48.28 4.73
C ILE A 12 54.23 -47.25 3.79
N ILE A 13 54.54 -47.29 2.50
CA ILE A 13 53.92 -46.38 1.52
C ILE A 13 52.43 -46.62 1.39
N SER A 14 51.97 -47.86 1.42
CA SER A 14 50.55 -48.22 1.42
C SER A 14 49.81 -47.70 2.67
N VAL A 15 50.41 -47.80 3.84
CA VAL A 15 49.81 -47.29 5.10
C VAL A 15 49.75 -45.74 5.11
N ILE A 16 50.80 -45.08 4.59
CA ILE A 16 50.83 -43.61 4.46
C ILE A 16 49.78 -43.12 3.45
N SER A 17 49.60 -43.85 2.33
CA SER A 17 48.57 -43.49 1.32
C SER A 17 47.15 -43.68 1.86
N VAL A 18 46.91 -44.71 2.67
CA VAL A 18 45.60 -44.92 3.34
C VAL A 18 45.36 -43.86 4.42
N ALA A 19 46.41 -43.47 5.18
CA ALA A 19 46.28 -42.39 6.16
C ALA A 19 46.01 -41.05 5.51
N PHE A 20 46.59 -40.76 4.31
CA PHE A 20 46.32 -39.55 3.54
C PHE A 20 44.90 -39.52 2.94
N LEU A 21 44.34 -40.67 2.56
CA LEU A 21 42.96 -40.81 2.10
C LEU A 21 41.93 -40.67 3.24
N LEU A 22 42.31 -41.02 4.47
CA LEU A 22 41.47 -40.85 5.66
C LEU A 22 41.54 -39.42 6.27
N ALA A 23 42.52 -38.63 5.85
CA ALA A 23 42.71 -37.23 6.26
C ALA A 23 42.05 -36.24 5.30
N GLN A 24 41.22 -36.64 4.36
CA GLN A 24 40.36 -35.72 3.65
C GLN A 24 39.37 -35.15 4.65
N GLU A 25 39.60 -33.91 5.05
CA GLU A 25 38.63 -33.14 5.80
C GLU A 25 37.29 -33.17 5.01
N ILE A 26 36.30 -33.79 5.60
CA ILE A 26 34.91 -33.65 5.12
C ILE A 26 34.65 -32.14 5.10
N PRO A 27 34.35 -31.54 3.93
CA PRO A 27 34.00 -30.15 3.90
C PRO A 27 32.82 -29.96 4.89
N ARG A 28 33.05 -29.25 5.97
CA ARG A 28 31.96 -28.79 6.81
C ARG A 28 31.19 -27.82 5.95
N GLU A 29 30.08 -28.26 5.41
CA GLU A 29 29.10 -27.34 4.87
C GLU A 29 28.73 -26.36 5.99
N HIS A 30 29.28 -25.17 5.93
CA HIS A 30 28.78 -24.06 6.73
C HIS A 30 27.42 -23.71 6.16
N HIS A 31 26.37 -24.31 6.72
CA HIS A 31 25.02 -23.79 6.54
C HIS A 31 24.96 -22.48 7.33
N GLU A 32 25.14 -21.37 6.63
CA GLU A 32 24.76 -20.07 7.16
C GLU A 32 23.24 -20.08 7.34
N VAL A 33 22.79 -20.26 8.56
CA VAL A 33 21.38 -20.07 8.91
C VAL A 33 21.15 -18.58 9.00
N VAL A 34 20.65 -17.99 7.90
CA VAL A 34 20.21 -16.59 7.92
C VAL A 34 18.90 -16.53 8.71
N VAL A 35 18.96 -16.08 9.93
CA VAL A 35 17.78 -15.84 10.76
C VAL A 35 17.24 -14.45 10.42
N ARG A 36 16.06 -14.38 9.80
CA ARG A 36 15.35 -13.12 9.59
C ARG A 36 14.68 -12.71 10.89
N LEU A 37 14.96 -11.51 11.38
CA LEU A 37 14.31 -10.93 12.56
C LEU A 37 13.13 -10.07 12.11
N LYS A 38 12.09 -10.04 12.93
CA LYS A 38 10.98 -9.10 12.78
C LYS A 38 11.18 -7.92 13.70
N LEU A 39 11.02 -6.71 13.15
CA LEU A 39 11.06 -5.46 13.88
C LEU A 39 9.65 -5.02 14.24
N LEU A 40 9.48 -4.57 15.47
CA LEU A 40 8.21 -4.13 16.02
C LEU A 40 8.39 -2.84 16.80
N ASP A 41 7.76 -1.76 16.31
CA ASP A 41 7.69 -0.49 17.05
C ASP A 41 6.63 -0.61 18.13
N VAL A 42 7.05 -0.38 19.37
CA VAL A 42 6.21 -0.50 20.56
C VAL A 42 6.25 0.79 21.37
N ILE A 43 5.08 1.35 21.65
CA ILE A 43 4.93 2.51 22.49
C ILE A 43 4.36 2.06 23.83
N VAL A 44 5.06 2.38 24.92
CA VAL A 44 4.60 2.04 26.27
C VAL A 44 4.36 3.31 27.06
N THR A 45 3.16 3.43 27.60
CA THR A 45 2.75 4.58 28.42
C THR A 45 2.25 4.16 29.79
N ASP A 46 2.32 5.07 30.74
CA ASP A 46 1.64 4.95 32.03
C ASP A 46 0.11 5.20 31.91
N ALA A 47 -0.58 5.19 33.03
CA ALA A 47 -2.03 5.43 33.09
C ALA A 47 -2.42 6.84 32.62
N ASP A 48 -1.53 7.83 32.78
CA ASP A 48 -1.74 9.23 32.40
C ASP A 48 -1.34 9.49 30.92
N GLY A 49 -0.83 8.48 30.24
CA GLY A 49 -0.43 8.53 28.84
C GLY A 49 0.99 9.09 28.62
N ASN A 50 1.83 9.18 29.65
CA ASN A 50 3.23 9.55 29.50
C ASN A 50 4.05 8.34 29.07
N PHE A 51 5.05 8.56 28.21
CA PHE A 51 5.95 7.51 27.75
C PHE A 51 6.84 7.00 28.90
N ILE A 52 7.01 5.69 29.01
CA ILE A 52 7.88 5.03 30.01
C ILE A 52 9.23 4.74 29.35
N PRO A 53 10.34 5.44 29.71
CA PRO A 53 11.60 5.38 28.97
C PRO A 53 12.62 4.36 29.49
N ASP A 54 12.34 3.66 30.59
CA ASP A 54 13.29 2.86 31.38
C ASP A 54 13.02 1.35 31.31
N LEU A 55 12.36 0.88 30.28
CA LEU A 55 12.06 -0.54 30.10
C LEU A 55 13.23 -1.28 29.45
N LEU A 56 13.48 -2.49 29.94
CA LEU A 56 14.51 -3.39 29.43
C LEU A 56 13.88 -4.59 28.73
N ARG A 57 14.70 -5.38 28.03
CA ARG A 57 14.28 -6.60 27.31
C ARG A 57 13.38 -7.51 28.16
N ASP A 58 13.73 -7.71 29.43
CA ASP A 58 13.00 -8.59 30.32
C ASP A 58 11.63 -8.07 30.75
N ASP A 59 11.36 -6.80 30.54
CA ASP A 59 10.03 -6.21 30.78
C ASP A 59 9.03 -6.58 29.68
N PHE A 60 9.48 -7.10 28.54
CA PHE A 60 8.64 -7.42 27.38
C PHE A 60 8.44 -8.92 27.19
N GLN A 61 7.29 -9.25 26.62
CA GLN A 61 6.97 -10.55 26.06
C GLN A 61 6.28 -10.35 24.72
N VAL A 62 6.80 -11.01 23.68
CA VAL A 62 6.21 -11.00 22.33
C VAL A 62 5.58 -12.36 22.07
N PHE A 63 4.34 -12.36 21.61
CA PHE A 63 3.62 -13.56 21.19
C PHE A 63 3.26 -13.40 19.70
N GLU A 64 3.48 -14.45 18.93
CA GLU A 64 3.07 -14.56 17.55
C GLU A 64 2.18 -15.80 17.42
N ASP A 65 0.98 -15.62 16.89
CA ASP A 65 -0.06 -16.66 16.79
C ASP A 65 -0.31 -17.40 18.13
N GLY A 66 -0.30 -16.61 19.21
CA GLY A 66 -0.50 -17.08 20.58
C GLY A 66 0.72 -17.77 21.22
N ARG A 67 1.83 -17.94 20.52
CA ARG A 67 3.06 -18.57 21.02
C ARG A 67 4.11 -17.55 21.39
N LEU A 68 4.72 -17.70 22.57
CA LEU A 68 5.82 -16.85 23.01
C LEU A 68 7.02 -16.97 22.07
N ARG A 69 7.58 -15.83 21.67
CA ARG A 69 8.73 -15.73 20.77
C ARG A 69 9.96 -15.17 21.48
N PRO A 70 11.17 -15.66 21.12
CA PRO A 70 12.41 -15.11 21.62
C PRO A 70 12.58 -13.65 21.15
N ILE A 71 12.88 -12.76 22.08
CA ILE A 71 13.27 -11.37 21.80
C ILE A 71 14.80 -11.34 21.70
N GLU A 72 15.34 -10.85 20.60
CA GLU A 72 16.78 -10.69 20.38
C GLU A 72 17.29 -9.38 20.97
N SER A 73 16.63 -8.26 20.64
CA SER A 73 16.99 -6.95 21.18
C SER A 73 15.75 -6.09 21.49
N VAL A 74 15.94 -5.15 22.41
CA VAL A 74 15.01 -4.06 22.70
C VAL A 74 15.81 -2.78 22.79
N GLU A 75 15.52 -1.84 21.91
CA GLU A 75 16.21 -0.56 21.83
C GLU A 75 15.24 0.60 22.04
N LEU A 76 15.61 1.57 22.85
CA LEU A 76 14.88 2.83 22.96
C LEU A 76 15.32 3.76 21.83
N VAL A 77 14.46 3.92 20.83
CA VAL A 77 14.67 4.85 19.74
C VAL A 77 14.14 6.23 20.14
N THR A 78 15.00 7.24 20.02
CA THR A 78 14.61 8.65 20.18
C THR A 78 14.87 9.37 18.86
N LEU A 79 13.80 9.81 18.21
CA LEU A 79 13.89 10.57 16.96
C LEU A 79 14.27 12.02 17.25
N LYS A 80 15.17 12.58 16.43
CA LYS A 80 15.69 13.94 16.56
C LYS A 80 15.16 14.83 15.44
N SER A 81 15.15 16.14 15.66
CA SER A 81 14.89 17.09 14.58
C SER A 81 16.10 17.14 13.62
N ARG A 82 15.88 17.66 12.42
CA ARG A 82 16.97 17.86 11.47
C ARG A 82 18.02 18.83 12.02
N GLU A 83 17.57 19.88 12.66
CA GLU A 83 18.41 20.92 13.28
C GLU A 83 19.29 20.34 14.37
N ASP A 84 18.72 19.52 15.27
CA ASP A 84 19.47 18.84 16.35
C ASP A 84 20.54 17.89 15.76
N ILE A 85 20.21 17.18 14.69
CA ILE A 85 21.15 16.26 14.04
C ILE A 85 22.33 17.05 13.44
N LEU A 86 22.03 18.11 12.67
CA LEU A 86 23.08 18.90 12.02
C LEU A 86 23.94 19.66 13.02
N ALA A 87 23.40 20.05 14.17
CA ALA A 87 24.14 20.72 15.24
C ALA A 87 25.09 19.78 16.00
N ASN A 88 24.73 18.51 16.16
CA ASN A 88 25.40 17.60 17.10
C ASN A 88 26.22 16.49 16.42
N TYR A 89 26.04 16.25 15.11
CA TYR A 89 26.68 15.17 14.37
C TYR A 89 27.43 15.69 13.14
N PRO A 90 28.76 15.50 13.04
CA PRO A 90 29.52 15.93 11.87
C PRO A 90 29.53 14.85 10.75
N GLY A 91 29.60 15.31 9.50
CA GLY A 91 29.91 14.48 8.34
C GLY A 91 28.99 13.28 8.12
N GLU A 92 29.57 12.09 7.94
CA GLU A 92 28.84 10.85 7.65
C GLU A 92 27.90 10.42 8.78
N ALA A 93 28.25 10.70 10.03
CA ALA A 93 27.39 10.42 11.18
C ALA A 93 26.06 11.19 11.11
N ALA A 94 26.09 12.46 10.67
CA ALA A 94 24.88 13.23 10.43
C ALA A 94 24.00 12.60 9.32
N GLN A 95 24.59 12.10 8.24
CA GLN A 95 23.85 11.46 7.16
C GLN A 95 23.13 10.20 7.61
N GLN A 96 23.71 9.42 8.51
CA GLN A 96 23.09 8.23 9.06
C GLN A 96 21.92 8.60 10.01
N GLU A 97 22.12 9.54 10.92
CA GLU A 97 21.07 10.03 11.85
C GLU A 97 19.92 10.71 11.07
N LEU A 98 20.21 11.42 9.98
CA LEU A 98 19.18 12.03 9.14
C LEU A 98 18.22 11.02 8.49
N LYS A 99 18.56 9.74 8.40
CA LYS A 99 17.66 8.69 7.92
C LYS A 99 16.51 8.41 8.90
N ALA A 100 16.75 8.60 10.20
CA ALA A 100 15.80 8.31 11.30
C ALA A 100 15.25 9.57 11.97
N ARG A 101 15.20 10.71 11.25
CA ARG A 101 14.70 11.97 11.81
C ARG A 101 13.19 12.01 11.94
N LYS A 102 12.67 12.98 12.68
CA LYS A 102 11.23 13.22 12.87
C LYS A 102 10.54 13.57 11.56
N ARG A 103 9.70 12.67 11.05
CA ARG A 103 8.94 12.84 9.80
C ARG A 103 7.52 12.34 9.93
N ILE A 104 6.58 13.06 9.31
CA ILE A 104 5.17 12.67 9.25
C ILE A 104 4.65 12.96 7.83
N HIS A 105 3.94 11.97 7.27
CA HIS A 105 3.14 12.15 6.06
C HIS A 105 1.73 12.60 6.50
N VAL A 106 1.30 13.77 6.08
CA VAL A 106 -0.04 14.29 6.36
C VAL A 106 -0.88 14.12 5.12
N LEU A 107 -1.89 13.27 5.17
CA LEU A 107 -2.84 13.03 4.09
C LEU A 107 -4.15 13.75 4.39
N PHE A 108 -4.46 14.76 3.59
CA PHE A 108 -5.76 15.43 3.60
C PHE A 108 -6.70 14.69 2.63
N ASP A 109 -7.74 14.10 3.17
CA ASP A 109 -8.75 13.44 2.37
C ASP A 109 -9.79 14.45 1.87
N CYS A 110 -9.44 15.13 0.79
CA CYS A 110 -10.31 16.08 0.10
C CYS A 110 -11.41 15.39 -0.73
N LEU A 111 -11.32 14.08 -0.94
CA LEU A 111 -12.31 13.27 -1.63
C LEU A 111 -13.55 13.06 -0.76
N ASN A 112 -13.36 12.70 0.50
CA ASN A 112 -14.44 12.41 1.46
C ASN A 112 -14.74 13.58 2.40
N THR A 113 -14.06 14.71 2.26
CA THR A 113 -14.28 15.91 3.06
C THR A 113 -14.94 16.98 2.22
N ASP A 114 -16.12 17.41 2.63
CA ASP A 114 -16.82 18.50 1.96
C ASP A 114 -16.14 19.86 2.18
N ALA A 115 -16.39 20.79 1.25
CA ALA A 115 -15.76 22.11 1.25
C ALA A 115 -16.11 22.96 2.49
N ILE A 116 -17.28 22.76 3.10
CA ILE A 116 -17.72 23.52 4.28
C ILE A 116 -16.98 23.02 5.52
N THR A 117 -16.95 21.70 5.72
CA THR A 117 -16.23 21.06 6.83
C THR A 117 -14.74 21.39 6.77
N LEU A 118 -14.11 21.28 5.59
CA LEU A 118 -12.70 21.61 5.42
C LEU A 118 -12.43 23.08 5.73
N ARG A 119 -13.29 24.01 5.27
CA ARG A 119 -13.16 25.44 5.55
C ARG A 119 -13.25 25.73 7.04
N ARG A 120 -14.17 25.08 7.76
CA ARG A 120 -14.33 25.22 9.22
C ARG A 120 -13.10 24.69 9.97
N ALA A 121 -12.52 23.58 9.52
CA ALA A 121 -11.37 22.94 10.16
C ALA A 121 -10.03 23.63 9.83
N ARG A 122 -9.96 24.49 8.82
CA ARG A 122 -8.72 25.06 8.27
C ARG A 122 -7.82 25.69 9.33
N GLY A 123 -8.37 26.46 10.26
CA GLY A 123 -7.59 27.08 11.35
C GLY A 123 -6.96 26.07 12.30
N GLU A 124 -7.67 24.98 12.62
CA GLU A 124 -7.14 23.91 13.46
C GLU A 124 -6.08 23.08 12.70
N LEU A 125 -6.28 22.84 11.39
CA LEU A 125 -5.32 22.15 10.54
C LEU A 125 -4.01 22.94 10.41
N SER A 126 -4.10 24.27 10.16
CA SER A 126 -2.93 25.14 10.15
C SER A 126 -2.18 25.10 11.47
N ARG A 127 -2.88 25.21 12.60
CA ARG A 127 -2.27 25.13 13.94
C ARG A 127 -1.58 23.80 14.16
N LEU A 128 -2.23 22.68 13.82
CA LEU A 128 -1.67 21.32 13.96
C LEU A 128 -0.36 21.20 13.17
N VAL A 129 -0.36 21.60 11.90
CA VAL A 129 0.82 21.57 11.02
C VAL A 129 1.95 22.41 11.59
N LEU A 130 1.67 23.66 11.99
CA LEU A 130 2.67 24.55 12.55
C LEU A 130 3.26 24.04 13.87
N ASN A 131 2.42 23.52 14.76
CA ASN A 131 2.85 22.95 16.03
C ASN A 131 3.71 21.70 15.87
N LEU A 132 3.45 20.85 14.85
CA LEU A 132 4.31 19.71 14.54
C LEU A 132 5.69 20.17 14.05
N VAL A 133 5.74 21.20 13.21
CA VAL A 133 7.01 21.78 12.74
C VAL A 133 7.80 22.40 13.90
N GLU A 134 7.13 23.09 14.85
CA GLU A 134 7.78 23.65 16.06
C GLU A 134 8.45 22.60 16.93
N GLU A 135 7.93 21.37 16.94
CA GLU A 135 8.54 20.24 17.62
C GLU A 135 9.65 19.54 16.80
N GLY A 136 10.04 20.12 15.67
CA GLY A 136 11.11 19.64 14.83
C GLY A 136 10.71 18.53 13.85
N PHE A 137 9.42 18.39 13.52
CA PHE A 137 8.99 17.47 12.49
C PHE A 137 9.11 18.09 11.10
N GLU A 138 9.60 17.32 10.13
CA GLU A 138 9.42 17.59 8.71
C GLU A 138 8.13 16.94 8.22
N LEU A 139 7.31 17.68 7.51
CA LEU A 139 6.01 17.21 7.04
C LEU A 139 6.02 17.06 5.51
N LYS A 140 5.57 15.91 5.03
CA LYS A 140 5.18 15.71 3.63
C LYS A 140 3.67 15.84 3.55
N LEU A 141 3.19 16.81 2.77
CA LEU A 141 1.77 17.06 2.60
C LEU A 141 1.24 16.38 1.34
N LEU A 142 0.17 15.65 1.51
CA LEU A 142 -0.50 14.88 0.47
C LEU A 142 -1.98 15.19 0.49
N ALA A 143 -2.64 15.11 -0.66
CA ALA A 143 -4.09 15.20 -0.76
C ALA A 143 -4.66 14.05 -1.57
N LEU A 144 -5.77 13.49 -1.11
CA LEU A 144 -6.60 12.60 -1.91
C LEU A 144 -7.68 13.45 -2.58
N HIS A 145 -7.47 13.78 -3.86
CA HIS A 145 -8.31 14.70 -4.60
C HIS A 145 -9.38 13.96 -5.43
N PRO A 146 -10.63 14.46 -5.50
CA PRO A 146 -11.72 13.79 -6.24
C PRO A 146 -11.43 13.49 -7.71
N LYS A 147 -10.67 14.36 -8.39
CA LYS A 147 -10.37 14.27 -9.83
C LYS A 147 -8.94 13.82 -10.14
N LYS A 148 -7.98 14.14 -9.26
CA LYS A 148 -6.55 13.90 -9.53
C LYS A 148 -6.00 12.67 -8.80
N GLY A 149 -6.79 12.07 -7.89
CA GLY A 149 -6.33 10.99 -7.05
C GLY A 149 -5.38 11.45 -5.95
N LEU A 150 -4.39 10.64 -5.64
CA LEU A 150 -3.38 10.96 -4.65
C LEU A 150 -2.33 11.92 -5.23
N GLU A 151 -2.25 13.11 -4.65
CA GLU A 151 -1.36 14.20 -5.08
C GLU A 151 -0.36 14.54 -3.97
N VAL A 152 0.91 14.71 -4.33
CA VAL A 152 1.93 15.27 -3.44
C VAL A 152 1.85 16.78 -3.52
N LEU A 153 1.39 17.44 -2.45
CA LEU A 153 1.31 18.90 -2.37
C LEU A 153 2.66 19.52 -2.04
N CYS A 154 3.44 18.85 -1.16
CA CYS A 154 4.77 19.28 -0.77
C CYS A 154 5.57 18.07 -0.31
N ASP A 155 6.83 17.97 -0.69
CA ASP A 155 7.76 17.00 -0.10
C ASP A 155 8.18 17.43 1.31
N PHE A 156 8.95 16.61 2.02
CA PHE A 156 9.32 16.89 3.41
C PHE A 156 9.90 18.29 3.60
N SER A 157 9.17 19.11 4.35
CA SER A 157 9.50 20.50 4.65
C SER A 157 9.24 20.83 6.11
N SER A 158 10.00 21.77 6.64
CA SER A 158 9.78 22.49 7.91
C SER A 158 9.49 23.98 7.71
N ASP A 159 9.28 24.42 6.47
CA ASP A 159 8.92 25.80 6.14
C ASP A 159 7.48 26.08 6.53
N LYS A 160 7.30 26.82 7.64
CA LYS A 160 5.99 27.13 8.22
C LYS A 160 5.10 27.93 7.28
N GLU A 161 5.67 28.91 6.57
CA GLU A 161 4.91 29.79 5.68
C GLU A 161 4.38 29.00 4.50
N HIS A 162 5.26 28.26 3.82
CA HIS A 162 4.90 27.43 2.68
C HIS A 162 3.86 26.34 3.05
N LEU A 163 4.05 25.64 4.18
CA LEU A 163 3.10 24.61 4.63
C LEU A 163 1.74 25.21 4.98
N ASN A 164 1.69 26.40 5.59
CA ASN A 164 0.45 27.09 5.92
C ASN A 164 -0.27 27.60 4.66
N GLU A 165 0.43 28.05 3.65
CA GLU A 165 -0.15 28.42 2.34
C GLU A 165 -0.85 27.23 1.70
N ILE A 166 -0.19 26.06 1.67
CA ILE A 166 -0.78 24.83 1.14
C ILE A 166 -2.06 24.45 1.89
N VAL A 167 -2.02 24.42 3.23
CA VAL A 167 -3.21 24.10 4.05
C VAL A 167 -4.34 25.09 3.80
N SER A 168 -4.00 26.38 3.60
CA SER A 168 -4.96 27.43 3.31
C SER A 168 -5.60 27.31 1.92
N ALA A 169 -4.89 26.71 0.97
CA ALA A 169 -5.35 26.49 -0.40
C ALA A 169 -6.12 25.16 -0.59
N LEU A 170 -6.22 24.31 0.43
CA LEU A 170 -6.94 23.03 0.31
C LEU A 170 -8.40 23.24 -0.07
N GLU A 171 -8.88 22.45 -1.02
CA GLU A 171 -10.25 22.42 -1.49
C GLU A 171 -10.89 21.07 -1.21
N GLY A 172 -12.05 21.08 -0.56
CA GLY A 172 -12.84 19.88 -0.31
C GLY A 172 -13.76 19.56 -1.48
N ASN A 173 -14.37 18.38 -1.43
CA ASN A 173 -15.34 17.95 -2.41
C ASN A 173 -16.56 18.91 -2.42
N LEU A 174 -16.96 19.33 -3.62
CA LEU A 174 -18.11 20.24 -3.79
C LEU A 174 -19.45 19.52 -3.64
N THR A 175 -19.47 18.20 -3.77
CA THR A 175 -20.70 17.39 -3.67
C THR A 175 -20.57 16.42 -2.49
N PRO A 176 -21.03 16.82 -1.29
CA PRO A 176 -21.01 15.93 -0.14
C PRO A 176 -22.10 14.85 -0.31
N LEU A 177 -21.68 13.67 -0.75
CA LEU A 177 -22.58 12.50 -0.88
C LEU A 177 -23.25 12.11 0.45
N PHE A 178 -22.58 12.33 1.58
CA PHE A 178 -23.11 12.06 2.90
C PHE A 178 -24.34 12.91 3.26
N LEU A 179 -24.39 14.17 2.79
CA LEU A 179 -25.51 15.08 3.07
C LEU A 179 -26.69 14.89 2.10
N ALA A 180 -26.44 14.31 0.92
CA ALA A 180 -27.51 14.00 -0.04
C ALA A 180 -28.33 12.78 0.41
N ALA A 181 -27.70 11.77 0.98
CA ALA A 181 -28.38 10.55 1.44
C ALA A 181 -29.32 10.77 2.64
N GLU A 182 -29.09 11.79 3.46
CA GLU A 182 -29.96 12.10 4.61
C GLU A 182 -31.16 12.99 4.25
N ARG A 183 -31.11 13.70 3.11
CA ARG A 183 -32.15 14.65 2.71
C ARG A 183 -33.27 14.07 1.84
N ASP A 184 -32.99 12.97 1.14
CA ASP A 184 -33.95 12.38 0.22
C ASP A 184 -34.62 11.13 0.83
N SER A 185 -35.60 11.38 1.70
CA SER A 185 -36.50 10.33 2.23
C SER A 185 -37.62 9.97 1.27
N SER A 186 -37.54 10.33 -0.01
CA SER A 186 -38.55 9.95 -1.01
C SER A 186 -38.14 8.62 -1.68
N PRO A 187 -39.08 7.64 -1.74
CA PRO A 187 -38.78 6.29 -2.24
C PRO A 187 -38.81 6.22 -3.77
N ASP A 188 -38.04 7.03 -4.47
CA ASP A 188 -37.89 6.88 -5.92
C ASP A 188 -36.69 5.96 -6.21
N GLN A 189 -36.98 4.76 -6.72
CA GLN A 189 -35.99 3.69 -6.96
C GLN A 189 -34.87 4.10 -7.94
N THR A 190 -35.10 5.11 -8.79
CA THR A 190 -34.09 5.62 -9.71
C THR A 190 -33.06 6.53 -9.03
N SER A 191 -33.46 7.31 -8.04
CA SER A 191 -32.55 8.16 -7.26
C SER A 191 -31.65 7.31 -6.35
N ASP A 192 -32.19 6.24 -5.77
CA ASP A 192 -31.45 5.31 -4.91
C ASP A 192 -30.33 4.58 -5.68
N PHE A 193 -30.58 4.15 -6.92
CA PHE A 193 -29.57 3.48 -7.75
C PHE A 193 -28.40 4.40 -8.12
N SER A 194 -28.67 5.65 -8.48
CA SER A 194 -27.60 6.61 -8.84
C SER A 194 -26.73 6.99 -7.63
N LEU A 195 -27.34 7.13 -6.44
CA LEU A 195 -26.63 7.38 -5.20
C LEU A 195 -25.72 6.20 -4.81
N ARG A 196 -26.20 4.96 -4.98
CA ARG A 196 -25.41 3.76 -4.73
C ARG A 196 -24.17 3.68 -5.61
N LEU A 197 -24.31 3.95 -6.92
CA LEU A 197 -23.15 3.98 -7.84
C LEU A 197 -22.13 5.04 -7.45
N GLN A 198 -22.57 6.23 -7.08
CA GLN A 198 -21.68 7.30 -6.62
C GLN A 198 -20.95 6.91 -5.33
N TYR A 199 -21.65 6.26 -4.41
CA TYR A 199 -21.07 5.74 -3.16
C TYR A 199 -19.98 4.69 -3.40
N GLN A 200 -20.25 3.77 -4.33
CA GLN A 200 -19.27 2.76 -4.73
C GLN A 200 -18.03 3.37 -5.37
N GLU A 201 -18.22 4.30 -6.28
CA GLU A 201 -17.12 5.02 -6.93
C GLU A 201 -16.26 5.74 -5.89
N LEU A 202 -16.89 6.42 -4.92
CA LEU A 202 -16.21 7.11 -3.85
C LEU A 202 -15.41 6.16 -2.96
N LEU A 203 -16.01 5.02 -2.61
CA LEU A 203 -15.36 3.98 -1.83
C LEU A 203 -14.16 3.38 -2.56
N GLN A 204 -14.33 3.02 -3.83
CA GLN A 204 -13.26 2.48 -4.66
C GLN A 204 -12.09 3.47 -4.77
N LYS A 205 -12.37 4.76 -5.00
CA LYS A 205 -11.37 5.82 -5.05
C LYS A 205 -10.65 5.99 -3.71
N SER A 206 -11.38 5.92 -2.60
CA SER A 206 -10.79 6.02 -1.25
C SER A 206 -9.80 4.89 -0.96
N ILE A 207 -10.21 3.65 -1.21
CA ILE A 207 -9.36 2.46 -1.03
C ILE A 207 -8.15 2.52 -1.96
N SER A 208 -8.36 2.83 -3.23
CA SER A 208 -7.28 2.95 -4.21
C SER A 208 -6.28 4.03 -3.84
N GLY A 209 -6.73 5.16 -3.32
CA GLY A 209 -5.86 6.22 -2.82
C GLY A 209 -4.99 5.77 -1.65
N LEU A 210 -5.55 5.01 -0.70
CA LEU A 210 -4.79 4.44 0.41
C LEU A 210 -3.79 3.38 -0.06
N LEU A 211 -4.18 2.53 -1.02
CA LEU A 211 -3.28 1.52 -1.60
C LEU A 211 -2.14 2.15 -2.41
N GLN A 212 -2.40 3.27 -3.09
CA GLN A 212 -1.38 4.03 -3.81
C GLN A 212 -0.42 4.76 -2.87
N LEU A 213 -0.90 5.22 -1.70
CA LEU A 213 -0.09 5.88 -0.69
C LEU A 213 1.04 4.98 -0.17
N ILE A 214 0.75 3.69 0.08
CA ILE A 214 1.69 2.75 0.70
C ILE A 214 3.03 2.64 -0.06
N PRO A 215 3.05 2.33 -1.37
CA PRO A 215 4.30 2.28 -2.13
C PRO A 215 5.01 3.64 -2.22
N MET A 216 4.29 4.75 -2.17
CA MET A 216 4.89 6.09 -2.18
C MET A 216 5.72 6.37 -0.93
N ILE A 217 5.30 5.83 0.24
CA ILE A 217 5.98 6.07 1.52
C ILE A 217 6.86 4.92 2.00
N LYS A 218 6.78 3.73 1.39
CA LYS A 218 7.60 2.57 1.81
C LYS A 218 9.10 2.85 1.80
N GLU A 219 9.56 3.66 0.85
CA GLU A 219 10.98 4.03 0.68
C GLU A 219 11.43 5.12 1.69
N THR A 220 10.51 5.70 2.47
CA THR A 220 10.89 6.67 3.50
C THR A 220 11.69 5.97 4.60
N PRO A 221 12.93 6.38 4.87
CA PRO A 221 13.73 5.76 5.92
C PRO A 221 13.14 6.01 7.32
N GLY A 222 13.36 5.05 8.23
CA GLY A 222 12.94 5.13 9.62
C GLY A 222 11.44 4.85 9.81
N ARG A 223 10.89 5.38 10.91
CA ARG A 223 9.47 5.23 11.24
C ARG A 223 8.59 5.94 10.22
N LYS A 224 7.61 5.21 9.69
CA LYS A 224 6.67 5.71 8.68
C LYS A 224 5.32 5.99 9.33
N THR A 225 5.00 7.24 9.49
CA THR A 225 3.74 7.69 10.09
C THR A 225 2.91 8.43 9.08
N VAL A 226 1.63 8.03 8.98
CA VAL A 226 0.60 8.73 8.20
C VAL A 226 -0.41 9.33 9.16
N LEU A 227 -0.60 10.63 9.06
CA LEU A 227 -1.69 11.35 9.69
C LEU A 227 -2.80 11.54 8.66
N LEU A 228 -3.85 10.73 8.75
CA LEU A 228 -5.00 10.77 7.86
C LEU A 228 -6.08 11.69 8.44
N ILE A 229 -6.41 12.75 7.70
CA ILE A 229 -7.37 13.77 8.10
C ILE A 229 -8.54 13.74 7.12
N THR A 230 -9.74 13.39 7.59
CA THR A 230 -10.94 13.19 6.76
C THR A 230 -12.21 13.46 7.55
N SER A 231 -13.32 13.74 6.87
CA SER A 231 -14.65 13.75 7.52
C SER A 231 -15.17 12.32 7.79
N GLY A 232 -14.58 11.31 7.15
CA GLY A 232 -14.93 9.90 7.29
C GLY A 232 -14.99 9.20 5.94
N PHE A 233 -14.92 7.89 5.96
CA PHE A 233 -15.10 7.05 4.78
C PHE A 233 -16.57 6.64 4.65
N PRO A 234 -17.07 6.40 3.43
CA PRO A 234 -18.41 5.87 3.24
C PRO A 234 -18.49 4.45 3.83
N GLU A 235 -19.41 4.23 4.79
CA GLU A 235 -19.48 2.97 5.54
C GLU A 235 -20.75 2.15 5.27
N LYS A 236 -21.78 2.78 4.70
CA LYS A 236 -23.15 2.23 4.71
C LYS A 236 -23.43 1.16 3.68
N GLU A 237 -22.57 0.90 2.71
CA GLU A 237 -22.88 -0.15 1.73
C GLU A 237 -21.67 -1.03 1.42
N SER A 238 -21.87 -2.35 1.60
CA SER A 238 -21.09 -3.34 0.88
C SER A 238 -21.10 -3.00 -0.62
N LEU A 239 -20.00 -3.24 -1.32
CA LEU A 239 -20.03 -3.35 -2.78
C LEU A 239 -21.27 -4.19 -3.15
N PRO A 240 -22.08 -3.80 -4.15
CA PRO A 240 -23.35 -4.46 -4.34
C PRO A 240 -23.16 -5.97 -4.37
N TYR A 241 -23.85 -6.63 -3.48
CA TYR A 241 -24.17 -8.04 -3.60
C TYR A 241 -24.97 -8.16 -4.89
N LEU A 242 -24.30 -8.53 -5.94
CA LEU A 242 -24.94 -8.86 -7.20
C LEU A 242 -25.53 -10.25 -7.01
N ASP A 243 -26.84 -10.27 -6.85
CA ASP A 243 -27.66 -11.45 -6.63
C ASP A 243 -27.35 -12.52 -7.69
N SER A 244 -26.40 -13.41 -7.38
CA SER A 244 -25.90 -14.47 -8.26
C SER A 244 -27.00 -15.51 -8.59
N GLU A 245 -28.11 -15.50 -7.87
CA GLU A 245 -29.22 -16.42 -8.11
C GLU A 245 -30.08 -16.04 -9.31
N LYS A 246 -30.04 -14.77 -9.77
CA LYS A 246 -30.78 -14.32 -10.95
C LYS A 246 -30.01 -14.36 -12.27
N ALA A 247 -28.68 -14.52 -12.24
CA ALA A 247 -27.86 -14.71 -13.42
C ALA A 247 -27.67 -16.20 -13.69
N GLY A 248 -28.41 -16.74 -14.63
CA GLY A 248 -28.45 -18.15 -14.97
C GLY A 248 -27.08 -18.86 -15.01
N GLY A 249 -27.03 -20.02 -14.41
CA GLY A 249 -25.90 -20.88 -14.07
C GLY A 249 -24.84 -21.29 -15.09
N GLY A 250 -24.40 -20.37 -15.97
CA GLY A 250 -23.31 -20.62 -16.93
C GLY A 250 -21.97 -19.93 -16.65
N LEU A 251 -21.91 -19.11 -15.61
CA LEU A 251 -20.81 -18.16 -15.34
C LEU A 251 -19.70 -18.69 -14.40
N ILE A 252 -19.98 -19.71 -13.61
CA ILE A 252 -19.08 -20.18 -12.54
C ILE A 252 -17.79 -20.82 -13.10
N THR A 253 -17.84 -21.44 -14.26
CA THR A 253 -16.68 -22.13 -14.86
C THR A 253 -15.64 -21.23 -15.53
N GLN A 254 -15.99 -19.98 -15.86
CA GLN A 254 -15.01 -18.99 -16.39
C GLN A 254 -14.37 -18.17 -15.26
N ILE A 255 -14.99 -18.09 -14.12
CA ILE A 255 -14.50 -17.36 -12.93
C ILE A 255 -13.41 -18.14 -12.19
N ASP A 256 -13.42 -19.48 -12.25
CA ASP A 256 -12.31 -20.28 -11.73
C ASP A 256 -10.98 -20.01 -12.45
N LYS A 257 -11.02 -19.48 -13.68
CA LYS A 257 -9.84 -18.96 -14.38
C LYS A 257 -9.48 -17.53 -13.99
N LEU A 258 -10.39 -16.79 -13.35
CA LEU A 258 -10.17 -15.47 -12.76
C LEU A 258 -9.54 -15.54 -11.35
N LYS A 259 -9.30 -16.73 -10.77
CA LYS A 259 -8.47 -16.89 -9.57
C LYS A 259 -7.07 -16.29 -9.73
N PHE A 260 -6.64 -16.11 -10.96
CA PHE A 260 -5.40 -15.42 -11.28
C PHE A 260 -5.50 -13.88 -11.16
N PHE A 261 -6.71 -13.33 -11.01
CA PHE A 261 -6.95 -11.90 -11.03
C PHE A 261 -7.88 -11.39 -9.91
N ASP A 262 -7.91 -12.10 -8.81
CA ASP A 262 -8.35 -11.57 -7.53
C ASP A 262 -7.07 -11.23 -6.71
N PRO A 263 -6.43 -10.10 -7.00
CA PRO A 263 -5.15 -9.75 -6.39
C PRO A 263 -5.26 -9.45 -4.92
N PHE A 264 -6.49 -9.36 -4.39
CA PHE A 264 -6.77 -9.22 -2.97
C PHE A 264 -7.26 -10.53 -2.35
N GLY A 265 -7.45 -11.62 -3.13
CA GLY A 265 -8.14 -12.82 -2.65
C GLY A 265 -9.61 -12.52 -2.29
N LEU A 266 -10.11 -11.38 -2.77
CA LEU A 266 -11.43 -10.85 -2.46
C LEU A 266 -12.38 -11.34 -3.54
N THR A 267 -13.03 -12.46 -3.27
CA THR A 267 -14.10 -12.98 -4.15
C THR A 267 -15.25 -11.97 -4.25
N ARG A 268 -16.17 -12.18 -5.18
CA ARG A 268 -17.34 -11.34 -5.48
C ARG A 268 -18.15 -10.84 -4.28
N ASN A 269 -17.92 -11.38 -3.08
CA ASN A 269 -18.62 -11.05 -1.85
C ASN A 269 -17.75 -10.24 -0.88
N SER A 270 -16.65 -9.62 -1.34
CA SER A 270 -15.78 -8.86 -0.47
C SER A 270 -16.49 -7.64 0.07
N THR A 271 -16.47 -7.53 1.37
CA THR A 271 -17.08 -6.43 2.11
C THR A 271 -16.07 -5.29 2.28
N TYR A 272 -16.57 -4.10 2.56
CA TYR A 272 -15.73 -2.96 2.89
C TYR A 272 -14.68 -3.23 4.00
N PRO A 273 -14.99 -3.98 5.09
CA PRO A 273 -14.00 -4.38 6.07
C PRO A 273 -12.82 -5.17 5.51
N GLU A 274 -13.04 -6.04 4.54
CA GLU A 274 -11.98 -6.85 3.92
C GLU A 274 -10.99 -5.98 3.13
N PHE A 275 -11.47 -4.96 2.42
CA PHE A 275 -10.60 -3.98 1.76
C PHE A 275 -9.77 -3.17 2.75
N LEU A 276 -10.36 -2.77 3.88
CA LEU A 276 -9.64 -2.08 4.94
C LEU A 276 -8.61 -2.98 5.62
N GLU A 277 -8.93 -4.26 5.79
CA GLU A 277 -7.99 -5.26 6.31
C GLU A 277 -6.79 -5.38 5.40
N GLU A 278 -7.00 -5.41 4.09
CA GLU A 278 -5.94 -5.44 3.11
C GLU A 278 -5.04 -4.19 3.17
N VAL A 279 -5.62 -2.99 3.25
CA VAL A 279 -4.85 -1.75 3.46
C VAL A 279 -4.03 -1.83 4.74
N ALA A 280 -4.61 -2.34 5.84
CA ALA A 280 -3.92 -2.49 7.12
C ALA A 280 -2.77 -3.52 7.04
N HIS A 281 -2.96 -4.64 6.33
CA HIS A 281 -1.94 -5.66 6.11
C HIS A 281 -0.75 -5.11 5.32
N LEU A 282 -1.01 -4.42 4.21
CA LEU A 282 0.03 -3.78 3.40
C LEU A 282 0.75 -2.67 4.17
N ALA A 283 0.04 -1.90 4.97
CA ALA A 283 0.63 -0.90 5.86
C ALA A 283 1.57 -1.55 6.89
N ASN A 284 1.14 -2.62 7.53
CA ASN A 284 1.93 -3.35 8.50
C ASN A 284 3.16 -4.01 7.88
N PHE A 285 3.03 -4.61 6.70
CA PHE A 285 4.14 -5.16 5.93
C PHE A 285 5.22 -4.11 5.64
N ASN A 286 4.81 -2.88 5.31
CA ASN A 286 5.71 -1.76 5.02
C ASN A 286 6.09 -0.92 6.26
N LEU A 287 5.73 -1.36 7.48
CA LEU A 287 6.00 -0.67 8.74
C LEU A 287 5.36 0.73 8.83
N ILE A 288 4.18 0.92 8.22
CA ILE A 288 3.44 2.18 8.21
C ILE A 288 2.42 2.19 9.34
N THR A 289 2.39 3.28 10.12
CA THR A 289 1.42 3.50 11.20
C THR A 289 0.46 4.62 10.83
N PHE A 290 -0.85 4.35 10.88
CA PHE A 290 -1.89 5.35 10.64
C PHE A 290 -2.38 5.98 11.93
N TYR A 291 -2.45 7.32 11.94
CA TYR A 291 -3.20 8.11 12.92
C TYR A 291 -4.36 8.78 12.19
N GLY A 292 -5.56 8.65 12.73
CA GLY A 292 -6.77 9.22 12.13
C GLY A 292 -7.28 10.43 12.91
N ILE A 293 -7.54 11.54 12.20
CA ILE A 293 -8.30 12.67 12.74
C ILE A 293 -9.57 12.82 11.91
N GLN A 294 -10.72 12.64 12.55
CA GLN A 294 -12.01 12.86 11.93
C GLN A 294 -12.44 14.30 12.11
N LEU A 295 -12.70 14.97 10.98
CA LEU A 295 -13.23 16.34 10.92
C LEU A 295 -14.75 16.34 11.22
N GLY A 296 -15.27 17.50 11.60
CA GLY A 296 -16.68 17.70 11.93
C GLY A 296 -16.95 17.76 13.42
N GLN A 297 -18.17 18.12 13.79
CA GLN A 297 -18.59 18.19 15.20
C GLN A 297 -18.99 16.80 15.69
N VAL A 298 -18.68 16.47 16.95
CA VAL A 298 -18.92 15.14 17.54
C VAL A 298 -20.42 14.75 17.51
N GLU A 299 -21.28 15.75 17.54
CA GLU A 299 -22.75 15.59 17.54
C GLU A 299 -23.31 15.34 16.14
N GLU A 300 -22.58 15.75 15.09
CA GLU A 300 -23.02 15.66 13.69
C GLU A 300 -22.44 14.43 12.96
N VAL A 301 -21.42 13.79 13.52
CA VAL A 301 -20.67 12.73 12.82
C VAL A 301 -20.61 11.48 13.66
N GLU A 302 -21.10 10.36 13.15
CA GLU A 302 -20.92 9.05 13.75
C GLU A 302 -19.43 8.65 13.79
N SER A 303 -19.07 7.71 14.68
CA SER A 303 -17.72 7.17 14.75
C SER A 303 -17.38 6.47 13.44
N ASN A 304 -16.28 6.88 12.81
CA ASN A 304 -15.85 6.27 11.55
C ASN A 304 -15.10 4.97 11.82
N PHE A 305 -15.68 3.85 11.41
CA PHE A 305 -15.11 2.53 11.58
C PHE A 305 -13.76 2.42 10.87
N ALA A 306 -13.64 2.89 9.62
CA ALA A 306 -12.42 2.77 8.82
C ALA A 306 -11.21 3.44 9.47
N LEU A 307 -11.37 4.68 9.94
CA LEU A 307 -10.31 5.40 10.63
C LEU A 307 -9.88 4.72 11.91
N SER A 308 -10.88 4.30 12.71
CA SER A 308 -10.64 3.57 13.96
C SER A 308 -9.94 2.23 13.71
N TYR A 309 -10.40 1.50 12.69
CA TYR A 309 -9.85 0.21 12.30
C TYR A 309 -8.40 0.31 11.82
N LEU A 310 -8.13 1.17 10.82
CA LEU A 310 -6.77 1.36 10.28
C LEU A 310 -5.79 1.83 11.35
N SER A 311 -6.19 2.83 12.16
CA SER A 311 -5.33 3.34 13.22
C SER A 311 -4.99 2.25 14.22
N LYS A 312 -5.98 1.50 14.71
CA LYS A 312 -5.78 0.44 15.69
C LYS A 312 -4.94 -0.71 15.15
N LYS A 313 -5.23 -1.19 13.93
CA LYS A 313 -4.54 -2.31 13.29
C LYS A 313 -3.06 -2.03 13.00
N THR A 314 -2.73 -0.77 12.75
CA THR A 314 -1.36 -0.34 12.43
C THR A 314 -0.59 0.22 13.64
N GLY A 315 -1.18 0.17 14.84
CA GLY A 315 -0.54 0.61 16.08
C GLY A 315 -0.56 2.11 16.34
N GLY A 316 -1.42 2.86 15.64
CA GLY A 316 -1.66 4.28 15.87
C GLY A 316 -2.91 4.55 16.72
N ALA A 317 -3.50 5.74 16.56
CA ALA A 317 -4.65 6.20 17.31
C ALA A 317 -5.65 6.97 16.44
N TYR A 318 -6.91 6.97 16.84
CA TYR A 318 -8.01 7.67 16.18
C TYR A 318 -8.60 8.73 17.09
N PHE A 319 -8.84 9.92 16.53
CA PHE A 319 -9.37 11.09 17.23
C PHE A 319 -10.59 11.62 16.49
N ARG A 320 -11.71 11.74 17.20
CA ARG A 320 -12.98 12.19 16.65
C ARG A 320 -13.33 13.58 17.15
N GLY A 321 -13.64 14.50 16.19
CA GLY A 321 -14.18 15.81 16.42
C GLY A 321 -13.15 16.88 16.80
N ALA A 322 -13.51 18.14 16.59
CA ALA A 322 -12.65 19.31 16.75
C ALA A 322 -11.97 19.42 18.13
N ASN A 323 -12.67 19.07 19.20
CA ASN A 323 -12.12 19.10 20.58
C ASN A 323 -10.98 18.10 20.82
N LYS A 324 -10.72 17.18 19.89
CA LYS A 324 -9.67 16.16 20.00
C LYS A 324 -8.40 16.46 19.21
N PHE A 325 -8.36 17.58 18.45
CA PHE A 325 -7.14 17.97 17.73
C PHE A 325 -5.93 18.10 18.66
N THR A 326 -6.06 18.83 19.77
CA THR A 326 -4.98 19.01 20.75
C THR A 326 -4.55 17.68 21.37
N LEU A 327 -5.48 16.76 21.66
CA LEU A 327 -5.15 15.44 22.17
C LEU A 327 -4.43 14.60 21.09
N GLY A 328 -4.94 14.65 19.86
CA GLY A 328 -4.32 13.98 18.70
C GLY A 328 -2.89 14.44 18.50
N GLU A 329 -2.69 15.75 18.46
CA GLU A 329 -1.37 16.37 18.36
C GLU A 329 -0.42 15.88 19.47
N LYS A 330 -0.85 15.90 20.74
CA LYS A 330 -0.04 15.42 21.88
C LYS A 330 0.37 13.96 21.71
N VAL A 331 -0.57 13.09 21.31
CA VAL A 331 -0.29 11.65 21.12
C VAL A 331 0.64 11.45 19.92
N ILE A 332 0.40 12.11 18.80
CA ILE A 332 1.23 12.00 17.59
C ILE A 332 2.66 12.45 17.88
N LYS A 333 2.85 13.60 18.54
CA LYS A 333 4.16 14.12 18.94
C LYS A 333 4.91 13.12 19.83
N ARG A 334 4.25 12.60 20.87
CA ARG A 334 4.81 11.61 21.79
C ARG A 334 5.26 10.35 21.06
N ASP A 335 4.36 9.75 20.29
CA ASP A 335 4.55 8.45 19.65
C ASP A 335 5.57 8.49 18.52
N ASN A 336 5.77 9.67 17.92
CA ASN A 336 6.75 9.91 16.87
C ASN A 336 8.01 10.63 17.34
N SER A 337 8.21 10.72 18.67
CA SER A 337 9.46 11.18 19.27
C SER A 337 10.25 10.05 19.90
N ARG A 338 9.56 9.08 20.52
CA ARG A 338 10.20 7.95 21.23
C ARG A 338 9.36 6.69 21.11
N TYR A 339 10.02 5.55 20.88
CA TYR A 339 9.41 4.23 20.87
C TYR A 339 10.46 3.17 21.18
N TYR A 340 10.03 1.97 21.56
CA TYR A 340 10.88 0.80 21.65
C TYR A 340 10.86 0.06 20.31
N GLU A 341 12.03 -0.21 19.76
CA GLU A 341 12.19 -1.15 18.67
C GLU A 341 12.54 -2.52 19.24
N ILE A 342 11.66 -3.49 19.02
CA ILE A 342 11.83 -4.86 19.49
C ILE A 342 12.14 -5.73 18.28
N ALA A 343 13.32 -6.37 18.28
CA ALA A 343 13.66 -7.41 17.32
C ALA A 343 13.36 -8.79 17.93
N TYR A 344 12.59 -9.62 17.24
CA TYR A 344 12.25 -10.96 17.69
C TYR A 344 12.36 -11.99 16.56
N VAL A 345 12.50 -13.28 16.92
CA VAL A 345 12.56 -14.41 15.97
C VAL A 345 11.14 -14.86 15.66
N PRO A 346 10.65 -14.73 14.41
CA PRO A 346 9.31 -15.18 14.03
C PRO A 346 9.14 -16.69 14.05
N ALA A 347 7.89 -17.15 13.93
CA ALA A 347 7.56 -18.58 13.92
C ALA A 347 8.04 -19.27 12.64
N SER A 348 7.88 -18.61 11.50
CA SER A 348 8.34 -19.07 10.19
C SER A 348 9.37 -18.09 9.63
N GLN A 349 10.28 -18.62 8.82
CA GLN A 349 11.24 -17.84 8.03
C GLN A 349 10.79 -17.73 6.56
N GLU A 350 9.66 -18.33 6.22
CA GLU A 350 9.11 -18.42 4.86
C GLU A 350 8.05 -17.34 4.63
N GLU A 351 7.98 -16.82 3.43
CA GLU A 351 6.92 -15.96 2.93
C GLU A 351 5.72 -16.85 2.59
N ASP A 352 4.78 -16.98 3.52
CA ASP A 352 3.67 -17.96 3.40
C ASP A 352 2.33 -17.29 3.02
N GLY A 353 2.33 -15.96 2.81
CA GLY A 353 1.14 -15.19 2.42
C GLY A 353 0.07 -15.09 3.51
N LYS A 354 0.33 -15.58 4.74
CA LYS A 354 -0.65 -15.59 5.82
C LYS A 354 -0.50 -14.42 6.76
N PHE A 355 -1.59 -14.09 7.44
CA PHE A 355 -1.56 -13.11 8.52
C PHE A 355 -1.05 -13.75 9.80
N HIS A 356 0.00 -13.16 10.37
CA HIS A 356 0.57 -13.53 11.67
C HIS A 356 0.17 -12.50 12.72
N GLN A 357 -0.66 -12.92 13.67
CA GLN A 357 -1.08 -12.05 14.76
C GLN A 357 0.04 -11.84 15.76
N VAL A 358 0.35 -10.57 16.06
CA VAL A 358 1.36 -10.20 17.07
C VAL A 358 0.69 -9.62 18.30
N LYS A 359 1.19 -9.99 19.46
CA LYS A 359 0.78 -9.43 20.76
C LYS A 359 1.99 -9.15 21.62
N VAL A 360 2.09 -7.93 22.13
CA VAL A 360 3.13 -7.51 23.08
C VAL A 360 2.53 -7.30 24.45
N LYS A 361 3.20 -7.83 25.48
CA LYS A 361 2.89 -7.57 26.88
C LYS A 361 4.08 -6.89 27.55
N CYS A 362 3.79 -5.91 28.39
CA CYS A 362 4.76 -5.31 29.29
C CYS A 362 4.47 -5.78 30.73
N LYS A 363 5.51 -6.21 31.45
CA LYS A 363 5.39 -6.69 32.86
C LYS A 363 5.23 -5.53 33.84
N ARG A 364 5.55 -4.29 33.44
CA ARG A 364 5.42 -3.09 34.30
C ARG A 364 3.94 -2.87 34.62
N LYS A 365 3.62 -2.83 35.91
CA LYS A 365 2.26 -2.61 36.42
C LYS A 365 1.71 -1.26 35.96
N GLY A 366 0.48 -1.26 35.39
CA GLY A 366 -0.17 -0.06 34.91
C GLY A 366 0.27 0.41 33.52
N ALA A 367 1.26 -0.24 32.91
CA ALA A 367 1.70 0.08 31.55
C ALA A 367 0.64 -0.26 30.51
N ARG A 368 0.45 0.64 29.54
CA ARG A 368 -0.38 0.46 28.35
C ARG A 368 0.55 0.34 27.15
N VAL A 369 0.33 -0.69 26.33
CA VAL A 369 1.20 -1.02 25.20
C VAL A 369 0.45 -0.80 23.91
N HIS A 370 1.03 -0.03 22.98
CA HIS A 370 0.51 0.22 21.64
C HIS A 370 1.51 -0.32 20.62
N PHE A 371 1.03 -1.13 19.70
CA PHE A 371 1.83 -1.80 18.66
C PHE A 371 0.89 -2.23 17.51
N ARG A 372 1.45 -2.60 16.37
CA ARG A 372 0.69 -3.15 15.24
C ARG A 372 0.15 -4.54 15.54
N ASP A 373 -1.05 -4.85 15.04
CA ASP A 373 -1.80 -6.07 15.38
C ASP A 373 -1.19 -7.35 14.80
N GLY A 374 -0.36 -7.22 13.76
CA GLY A 374 0.29 -8.32 13.07
C GLY A 374 0.89 -7.90 11.75
N TYR A 375 1.23 -8.88 10.94
CA TYR A 375 1.81 -8.66 9.62
C TYR A 375 1.44 -9.83 8.68
N VAL A 376 1.56 -9.59 7.37
CA VAL A 376 1.52 -10.61 6.32
C VAL A 376 2.86 -10.59 5.62
N GLU A 377 3.43 -11.74 5.33
CA GLU A 377 4.60 -11.88 4.47
C GLU A 377 4.13 -12.03 3.03
N TYR A 378 4.32 -10.99 2.22
CA TYR A 378 3.96 -11.01 0.81
C TYR A 378 5.17 -11.31 -0.07
N GLU A 379 4.97 -12.14 -1.06
CA GLU A 379 5.89 -12.25 -2.19
C GLU A 379 5.81 -10.99 -3.07
N GLU A 380 6.89 -10.69 -3.80
CA GLU A 380 6.94 -9.51 -4.68
C GLU A 380 5.86 -9.54 -5.77
N GLU A 381 5.53 -10.72 -6.27
CA GLU A 381 4.48 -10.94 -7.25
C GLU A 381 3.09 -10.59 -6.71
N ASP A 382 2.80 -10.94 -5.45
CA ASP A 382 1.55 -10.57 -4.78
C ASP A 382 1.38 -9.05 -4.66
N LEU A 383 2.46 -8.35 -4.32
CA LEU A 383 2.45 -6.90 -4.21
C LEU A 383 2.19 -6.22 -5.56
N ALA A 384 2.76 -6.75 -6.64
CA ALA A 384 2.52 -6.26 -8.00
C ALA A 384 1.06 -6.47 -8.42
N ASN A 385 0.50 -7.65 -8.14
CA ASN A 385 -0.89 -7.98 -8.44
C ASN A 385 -1.89 -7.08 -7.68
N ARG A 386 -1.62 -6.78 -6.41
CA ARG A 386 -2.44 -5.89 -5.58
C ARG A 386 -2.45 -4.47 -6.10
N ARG A 387 -1.31 -3.96 -6.55
CA ARG A 387 -1.21 -2.65 -7.17
C ARG A 387 -2.02 -2.58 -8.46
N LEU A 388 -1.94 -3.62 -9.27
CA LEU A 388 -2.70 -3.72 -10.50
C LEU A 388 -4.21 -3.67 -10.27
N ALA A 389 -4.72 -4.42 -9.28
CA ALA A 389 -6.13 -4.36 -8.94
C ALA A 389 -6.57 -2.98 -8.48
N SER A 390 -5.76 -2.33 -7.65
CA SER A 390 -6.02 -0.97 -7.24
C SER A 390 -6.10 -0.02 -8.44
N ALA A 391 -5.21 -0.19 -9.44
CA ALA A 391 -5.22 0.57 -10.67
C ALA A 391 -6.48 0.33 -11.51
N PHE A 392 -7.03 -0.89 -11.50
CA PHE A 392 -8.30 -1.18 -12.15
C PHE A 392 -9.52 -0.56 -11.44
N LEU A 393 -9.49 -0.53 -10.11
CA LEU A 393 -10.57 0.05 -9.31
C LEU A 393 -10.67 1.57 -9.48
N ALA A 394 -9.55 2.25 -9.64
CA ALA A 394 -9.51 3.70 -9.83
C ALA A 394 -8.43 4.10 -10.85
N PRO A 395 -8.67 3.88 -12.14
CA PRO A 395 -7.68 4.08 -13.20
C PRO A 395 -7.15 5.52 -13.26
N ASP A 396 -7.97 6.51 -12.96
CA ASP A 396 -7.57 7.92 -13.01
C ASP A 396 -6.53 8.32 -11.95
N PHE A 397 -6.31 7.45 -10.94
CA PHE A 397 -5.39 7.71 -9.83
C PHE A 397 -3.96 7.25 -10.09
N TYR A 398 -3.73 6.50 -11.16
CA TYR A 398 -2.42 5.93 -11.48
C TYR A 398 -1.84 6.61 -12.71
N GLN A 399 -0.94 7.59 -12.49
CA GLN A 399 -0.37 8.43 -13.55
C GLN A 399 1.17 8.52 -13.47
N ASP A 400 1.83 7.59 -12.74
CA ASP A 400 3.29 7.58 -12.62
C ASP A 400 3.99 7.28 -13.95
N ILE A 401 3.29 6.59 -14.85
CA ILE A 401 3.72 6.32 -16.22
C ILE A 401 2.78 7.05 -17.17
N SER A 402 3.33 8.03 -17.89
CA SER A 402 2.60 8.74 -18.92
C SER A 402 2.61 7.98 -20.23
N PHE A 403 1.44 7.78 -20.82
CA PHE A 403 1.29 7.22 -22.16
C PHE A 403 -0.05 7.62 -22.76
N GLU A 404 -0.17 7.57 -24.07
CA GLU A 404 -1.44 7.66 -24.77
C GLU A 404 -1.82 6.27 -25.28
N ALA A 405 -3.13 6.01 -25.36
CA ALA A 405 -3.65 4.73 -25.82
C ALA A 405 -4.88 4.95 -26.71
N GLU A 406 -4.94 4.17 -27.76
CA GLU A 406 -6.10 4.06 -28.64
C GLU A 406 -6.48 2.59 -28.81
N THR A 407 -7.76 2.30 -28.89
CA THR A 407 -8.25 0.93 -29.10
C THR A 407 -9.55 0.92 -29.88
N GLU A 408 -9.72 -0.10 -30.70
CA GLU A 408 -10.92 -0.37 -31.44
C GLU A 408 -11.31 -1.84 -31.35
N ALA A 409 -12.62 -2.12 -31.46
CA ALA A 409 -13.13 -3.47 -31.53
C ALA A 409 -13.36 -3.88 -32.98
N ARG A 410 -12.79 -5.02 -33.42
CA ARG A 410 -12.99 -5.59 -34.74
C ARG A 410 -13.74 -6.90 -34.67
N PRO A 411 -14.73 -7.12 -35.56
CA PRO A 411 -15.45 -8.40 -35.64
C PRO A 411 -14.49 -9.56 -35.94
N ALA A 412 -14.64 -10.66 -35.19
CA ALA A 412 -13.83 -11.88 -35.34
C ALA A 412 -14.67 -13.14 -35.65
N GLY A 413 -15.91 -12.93 -36.18
CA GLY A 413 -16.88 -13.96 -36.54
C GLY A 413 -17.93 -14.23 -35.43
N GLY A 414 -19.19 -14.33 -35.84
CA GLY A 414 -20.32 -14.49 -34.91
C GLY A 414 -20.42 -13.33 -33.93
N ASP A 415 -20.56 -13.64 -32.63
CA ASP A 415 -20.60 -12.68 -31.53
C ASP A 415 -19.20 -12.40 -30.95
N HIS A 416 -18.14 -12.74 -31.70
CA HIS A 416 -16.77 -12.56 -31.24
C HIS A 416 -16.14 -11.31 -31.83
N PHE A 417 -15.37 -10.64 -31.00
CA PHE A 417 -14.57 -9.45 -31.31
C PHE A 417 -13.15 -9.63 -30.87
N ILE A 418 -12.22 -8.94 -31.49
CA ILE A 418 -10.87 -8.70 -30.99
C ILE A 418 -10.70 -7.21 -30.75
N LEU A 419 -10.01 -6.84 -29.70
CA LEU A 419 -9.57 -5.47 -29.52
C LEU A 419 -8.16 -5.34 -30.08
N GLN A 420 -7.97 -4.34 -30.90
CA GLN A 420 -6.66 -3.92 -31.39
C GLN A 420 -6.41 -2.50 -30.96
N GLY A 421 -5.18 -2.18 -30.65
CA GLY A 421 -4.84 -0.82 -30.23
C GLY A 421 -3.36 -0.56 -30.27
N LYS A 422 -3.03 0.69 -29.95
CA LYS A 422 -1.66 1.19 -29.89
C LYS A 422 -1.45 1.98 -28.62
N LEU A 423 -0.25 1.84 -28.06
CA LEU A 423 0.25 2.67 -26.98
C LEU A 423 1.36 3.57 -27.52
N HIS A 424 1.28 4.85 -27.23
CA HIS A 424 2.33 5.82 -27.50
C HIS A 424 3.04 6.13 -26.18
N LEU A 425 4.25 5.60 -26.03
CA LEU A 425 4.97 5.58 -24.77
C LEU A 425 6.23 6.45 -24.86
N PRO A 426 6.29 7.60 -24.17
CA PRO A 426 7.52 8.39 -24.06
C PRO A 426 8.58 7.63 -23.26
N LEU A 427 9.76 7.41 -23.83
CA LEU A 427 10.80 6.57 -23.22
C LEU A 427 11.72 7.34 -22.23
N GLU A 428 11.71 8.66 -22.23
CA GLU A 428 12.53 9.47 -21.32
C GLU A 428 12.22 9.22 -19.85
N GLN A 429 10.98 8.92 -19.52
CA GLN A 429 10.52 8.63 -18.15
C GLN A 429 11.11 7.34 -17.55
N PHE A 430 11.73 6.47 -18.37
CA PHE A 430 12.36 5.22 -17.95
C PHE A 430 13.89 5.33 -17.85
N LYS A 431 14.46 6.50 -18.19
CA LYS A 431 15.88 6.79 -18.06
C LYS A 431 16.10 7.54 -16.73
N LYS A 432 16.56 6.85 -15.70
CA LYS A 432 17.09 7.48 -14.47
C LYS A 432 18.61 7.37 -14.47
N GLU A 433 19.29 8.32 -13.83
CA GLU A 433 20.75 8.46 -13.82
C GLU A 433 21.52 7.17 -13.45
N ASP A 434 20.93 6.26 -12.68
CA ASP A 434 21.57 5.02 -12.23
C ASP A 434 20.82 3.72 -12.55
N LYS A 435 19.59 3.78 -13.09
CA LYS A 435 18.80 2.58 -13.41
C LYS A 435 17.89 2.83 -14.62
N MET A 436 18.03 2.00 -15.64
CA MET A 436 17.05 1.91 -16.72
C MET A 436 15.98 0.88 -16.36
N VAL A 437 14.71 1.24 -16.56
CA VAL A 437 13.60 0.28 -16.48
C VAL A 437 13.48 -0.38 -17.85
N GLU A 438 13.93 -1.60 -17.95
CA GLU A 438 13.99 -2.33 -19.22
C GLU A 438 12.69 -3.05 -19.57
N LYS A 439 11.81 -3.31 -18.60
CA LYS A 439 10.59 -4.10 -18.78
C LYS A 439 9.39 -3.48 -18.12
N LEU A 440 8.28 -3.51 -18.85
CA LEU A 440 6.95 -3.14 -18.37
C LEU A 440 6.02 -4.34 -18.45
N THR A 441 5.09 -4.43 -17.51
CA THR A 441 3.94 -5.32 -17.65
C THR A 441 2.75 -4.51 -18.14
N PHE A 442 2.21 -4.91 -19.28
CA PHE A 442 1.01 -4.38 -19.89
C PHE A 442 -0.18 -5.23 -19.49
N PHE A 443 -1.24 -4.57 -19.04
CA PHE A 443 -2.51 -5.19 -18.73
C PHE A 443 -3.64 -4.48 -19.44
N ILE A 444 -4.61 -5.23 -19.90
CA ILE A 444 -5.84 -4.71 -20.47
C ILE A 444 -7.05 -5.38 -19.80
N GLY A 445 -7.97 -4.57 -19.29
CA GLY A 445 -9.24 -5.02 -18.74
C GLY A 445 -10.40 -4.41 -19.51
N ILE A 446 -11.43 -5.21 -19.76
CA ILE A 446 -12.62 -4.80 -20.51
C ILE A 446 -13.83 -5.08 -19.64
N ASN A 447 -14.59 -4.03 -19.35
CA ASN A 447 -15.76 -4.09 -18.49
C ASN A 447 -17.00 -3.58 -19.23
N GLU A 448 -18.09 -4.34 -19.23
CA GLU A 448 -19.39 -3.90 -19.72
C GLU A 448 -20.07 -2.98 -18.71
N MET A 449 -20.57 -1.81 -19.13
CA MET A 449 -21.16 -0.78 -18.25
C MET A 449 -22.26 -1.29 -17.30
N ASN A 450 -22.92 -2.38 -17.64
CA ASN A 450 -24.05 -2.94 -16.88
C ASN A 450 -23.85 -4.40 -16.47
N GLN A 451 -22.67 -4.97 -16.64
CA GLN A 451 -22.39 -6.38 -16.35
C GLN A 451 -21.01 -6.55 -15.71
N GLU A 452 -20.91 -7.54 -14.82
CA GLU A 452 -19.73 -7.86 -14.01
C GLU A 452 -18.62 -8.61 -14.75
N LYS A 453 -18.66 -8.68 -16.07
CA LYS A 453 -17.67 -9.42 -16.84
C LYS A 453 -16.47 -8.53 -17.13
N VAL A 454 -15.34 -8.86 -16.54
CA VAL A 454 -14.04 -8.28 -16.89
C VAL A 454 -13.27 -9.32 -17.71
N HIS A 455 -12.88 -8.95 -18.92
CA HIS A 455 -11.91 -9.73 -19.68
C HIS A 455 -10.54 -9.14 -19.46
N LEU A 456 -9.56 -9.97 -19.13
CA LEU A 456 -8.22 -9.53 -18.78
C LEU A 456 -7.18 -10.14 -19.71
N GLY A 457 -6.22 -9.35 -20.12
CA GLY A 457 -5.03 -9.77 -20.84
C GLY A 457 -3.78 -9.18 -20.20
N GLN A 458 -2.68 -9.94 -20.21
CA GLN A 458 -1.39 -9.52 -19.69
C GLN A 458 -0.30 -9.84 -20.73
N GLN A 459 0.69 -8.93 -20.84
CA GLN A 459 1.86 -9.11 -21.69
C GLN A 459 3.04 -8.30 -21.14
N GLU A 460 4.26 -8.82 -21.29
CA GLU A 460 5.48 -8.07 -20.98
C GLU A 460 5.94 -7.28 -22.19
N ILE A 461 6.32 -6.01 -22.00
CA ILE A 461 6.93 -5.15 -23.01
C ILE A 461 8.41 -4.96 -22.64
N ASP A 462 9.32 -5.40 -23.51
CA ASP A 462 10.74 -5.20 -23.35
C ASP A 462 11.18 -3.88 -24.03
N LEU A 463 11.72 -2.97 -23.23
CA LEU A 463 12.18 -1.64 -23.67
C LEU A 463 13.70 -1.59 -23.90
N SER A 464 14.43 -2.67 -23.60
CA SER A 464 15.90 -2.69 -23.53
C SER A 464 16.56 -2.23 -24.82
N GLU A 465 16.05 -2.67 -25.96
CA GLU A 465 16.62 -2.33 -27.27
C GLU A 465 16.31 -0.88 -27.66
N ASP A 466 15.08 -0.44 -27.47
CA ASP A 466 14.65 0.92 -27.82
C ASP A 466 15.36 1.98 -26.98
N LEU A 467 15.57 1.67 -25.67
CA LEU A 467 16.33 2.53 -24.76
C LEU A 467 17.81 2.61 -25.14
N ARG A 468 18.43 1.47 -25.52
CA ARG A 468 19.84 1.44 -26.01
C ARG A 468 20.01 2.19 -27.33
N GLN A 469 19.04 2.12 -28.24
CA GLN A 469 19.03 2.86 -29.48
C GLN A 469 18.75 4.36 -29.29
N GLY A 470 18.45 4.80 -28.07
CA GLY A 470 18.18 6.20 -27.76
C GLY A 470 16.85 6.72 -28.31
N LYS A 471 15.90 5.85 -28.62
CA LYS A 471 14.58 6.28 -29.10
C LYS A 471 13.90 7.16 -28.06
N LYS A 472 13.11 8.13 -28.52
CA LYS A 472 12.34 9.03 -27.67
C LYS A 472 10.96 8.46 -27.34
N TYR A 473 10.40 7.66 -28.24
CA TYR A 473 9.07 7.09 -28.15
C TYR A 473 9.07 5.63 -28.59
N LEU A 474 8.20 4.83 -27.97
CA LEU A 474 7.82 3.50 -28.44
C LEU A 474 6.35 3.52 -28.84
N ILE A 475 6.03 2.99 -30.02
CA ILE A 475 4.67 2.65 -30.40
C ILE A 475 4.55 1.14 -30.24
N TYR A 476 3.72 0.73 -29.27
CA TYR A 476 3.47 -0.67 -29.01
C TYR A 476 2.07 -1.05 -29.48
N GLU A 477 1.99 -2.00 -30.41
CA GLU A 477 0.74 -2.51 -30.95
C GLU A 477 0.31 -3.76 -30.20
N PHE A 478 -0.95 -3.83 -29.80
CA PHE A 478 -1.51 -5.00 -29.12
C PHE A 478 -2.76 -5.51 -29.80
N THR A 479 -3.02 -6.80 -29.62
CA THR A 479 -4.24 -7.46 -30.07
C THR A 479 -4.66 -8.47 -29.02
N THR A 480 -5.93 -8.42 -28.60
CA THR A 480 -6.48 -9.39 -27.64
C THR A 480 -6.82 -10.72 -28.31
N THR A 481 -7.05 -11.74 -27.51
CA THR A 481 -7.72 -12.96 -27.96
C THR A 481 -9.16 -12.66 -28.36
N ARG A 482 -9.84 -13.63 -28.97
CA ARG A 482 -11.27 -13.51 -29.32
C ARG A 482 -12.13 -13.39 -28.07
N LEU A 483 -12.89 -12.30 -27.98
CA LEU A 483 -13.78 -11.96 -26.88
C LEU A 483 -15.22 -12.11 -27.34
N LYS A 484 -16.07 -12.76 -26.56
CA LYS A 484 -17.51 -12.80 -26.83
C LYS A 484 -18.15 -11.57 -26.18
N LEU A 485 -18.46 -10.56 -26.99
CA LEU A 485 -19.04 -9.30 -26.53
C LEU A 485 -20.43 -9.12 -27.12
N LYS A 486 -21.37 -8.63 -26.33
CA LYS A 486 -22.71 -8.25 -26.75
C LYS A 486 -22.68 -6.82 -27.30
N PRO A 487 -23.68 -6.42 -28.12
CA PRO A 487 -23.86 -5.01 -28.47
C PRO A 487 -23.97 -4.15 -27.19
N GLY A 488 -23.22 -3.04 -27.15
CA GLY A 488 -23.20 -2.17 -25.97
C GLY A 488 -21.91 -1.38 -25.84
N ARG A 489 -21.84 -0.58 -24.80
CA ARG A 489 -20.68 0.24 -24.46
C ARG A 489 -19.82 -0.45 -23.40
N TYR A 490 -18.52 -0.50 -23.64
CA TYR A 490 -17.55 -1.14 -22.77
C TYR A 490 -16.48 -0.15 -22.33
N GLY A 491 -16.13 -0.18 -21.06
CA GLY A 491 -14.93 0.46 -20.54
C GLY A 491 -13.71 -0.43 -20.81
N VAL A 492 -12.63 0.15 -21.29
CA VAL A 492 -11.34 -0.52 -21.46
C VAL A 492 -10.33 0.19 -20.57
N VAL A 493 -9.79 -0.52 -19.61
CA VAL A 493 -8.71 -0.03 -18.74
C VAL A 493 -7.40 -0.65 -19.21
N ILE A 494 -6.45 0.20 -19.57
CA ILE A 494 -5.09 -0.19 -19.93
C ILE A 494 -4.17 0.24 -18.79
N THR A 495 -3.37 -0.68 -18.28
CA THR A 495 -2.43 -0.42 -17.20
C THR A 495 -1.02 -0.86 -17.59
N LEU A 496 -0.05 0.01 -17.35
CA LEU A 496 1.38 -0.28 -17.44
C LEU A 496 1.99 -0.24 -16.05
N THR A 497 2.78 -1.23 -15.69
CA THR A 497 3.49 -1.25 -14.41
C THR A 497 4.96 -1.60 -14.59
N CYS A 498 5.82 -0.97 -13.79
CA CYS A 498 7.24 -1.27 -13.68
C CYS A 498 7.51 -2.13 -12.45
N LYS A 499 8.63 -2.85 -12.44
CA LYS A 499 9.12 -3.56 -11.24
C LYS A 499 9.39 -2.62 -10.05
N ASP A 500 9.77 -1.36 -10.31
CA ASP A 500 9.98 -0.35 -9.26
C ASP A 500 8.67 0.16 -8.65
N GLY A 501 7.55 -0.31 -9.18
CA GLY A 501 6.21 -0.06 -8.68
C GLY A 501 5.52 1.15 -9.29
N ARG A 502 6.13 1.90 -10.20
CA ARG A 502 5.41 2.94 -10.95
C ARG A 502 4.33 2.31 -11.81
N THR A 503 3.17 2.95 -11.84
CA THR A 503 1.99 2.47 -12.54
C THR A 503 1.33 3.62 -13.27
N GLY A 504 0.92 3.39 -14.52
CA GLY A 504 0.12 4.32 -15.30
C GLY A 504 -1.10 3.63 -15.86
N THR A 505 -2.22 4.33 -15.91
CA THR A 505 -3.47 3.79 -16.46
C THR A 505 -4.10 4.74 -17.44
N ARG A 506 -4.89 4.17 -18.37
CA ARG A 506 -5.79 4.91 -19.25
C ARG A 506 -7.14 4.20 -19.30
N HIS A 507 -8.20 4.98 -19.19
CA HIS A 507 -9.57 4.51 -19.34
C HIS A 507 -10.12 4.97 -20.69
N LEU A 508 -10.52 4.03 -21.52
CA LEU A 508 -11.06 4.24 -22.84
C LEU A 508 -12.46 3.66 -22.93
N TRP A 509 -13.22 4.11 -23.90
CA TRP A 509 -14.55 3.58 -24.18
C TRP A 509 -14.60 3.02 -25.60
N ILE A 510 -15.18 1.84 -25.75
CA ILE A 510 -15.48 1.25 -27.05
C ILE A 510 -16.97 0.95 -27.15
N GLU A 511 -17.51 0.97 -28.34
CA GLU A 511 -18.88 0.62 -28.62
C GLU A 511 -18.94 -0.60 -29.56
N ILE A 512 -19.69 -1.60 -29.13
CA ILE A 512 -19.95 -2.81 -29.93
C ILE A 512 -21.30 -2.62 -30.61
N PRO A 513 -21.32 -2.52 -31.93
CA PRO A 513 -22.55 -2.23 -32.68
C PRO A 513 -23.57 -3.38 -32.64
N ASP A 514 -24.85 -3.03 -32.65
CA ASP A 514 -25.91 -4.02 -32.83
C ASP A 514 -25.99 -4.42 -34.32
N LYS A 515 -25.69 -5.67 -34.59
CA LYS A 515 -25.74 -6.23 -35.95
C LYS A 515 -27.15 -6.29 -36.57
N ARG A 516 -28.20 -5.96 -35.79
CA ARG A 516 -29.60 -6.03 -36.28
C ARG A 516 -30.05 -4.83 -37.11
N GLY A 517 -29.19 -3.81 -37.29
CA GLY A 517 -29.52 -2.55 -37.97
C GLY A 517 -28.95 -2.37 -39.39
N THR A 518 -28.22 -3.34 -39.97
CA THR A 518 -27.71 -3.28 -41.35
C THR A 518 -28.24 -4.45 -42.16
N SER A 519 -29.48 -4.37 -42.54
CA SER A 519 -30.07 -5.16 -43.62
C SER A 519 -30.69 -4.21 -44.66
#